data_88a91bea98102c03d5e7045e36c557ee
#
_entry.id   88a91bea98102c03d5e7045e36c557ee
#
_cell.length_a   1.000
_cell.length_b   1.000
_cell.length_c   1.000
_cell.angle_alpha   90.00
_cell.angle_beta   90.00
_cell.angle_gamma   90.00
#
_symmetry.space_group_name_H-M   'P 1'
#
loop_
_entity.id
_entity.type
_entity.pdbx_description
1 polymer ?
#
loop_
_entity_poly.entity_id
_entity_poly.type
_entity_poly.pdbx_seq_one_letter_code
_entity_poly.pdbx_strand_id
1 'polypeptide(L)'
;VTSLALHSRALLVLAVADPDEPQAVDAVRRLWENCESFAMHAPLARWGLETPFPAQQKLAEELARTIGGGTELIGARERPRIPGDDRPSLYQAFLFIEQDLLGVMAMLAPGDDEVGSWEDLDRRWSERLGPFSAEPLLGLHYVHSALAAAPGADSRDTPDGERVLASEDSATAAAVLLARDIPGLREGTQRQQWHRTAEGVLVWHAKPSQQDRLPARDRRIVALADAEAEGALDEWLWQPRDRHTLAPFVRYLVHAGRMRRQMATYLQGRDFGELRRLLTERCDQLARLHRRFIENESAALFDELLRSQALLKNLQVGETGLVRTLTLRRSALRSVEIALHSMEEAVPLPAEVRPDSLFDADRRAGTRFRRMVEDDCAYLGDVREQVSEMVRIAETTIVSRLNRREQWLALLQTAFLGALLMGLAAVQALGYRVPAPGYLQTSLIAFLSVLALAVPLAASRVASGRAAPPPVSGPLAHVDAAVGLALGATSGWLLVTALRTVVGAGPSPPWLSLTAAAAATTAVAAAGWYRRRARTPARVHRR
;
A
#
# COMPACT_ATOMS: atom_id res chain seq x y z
N VAL A 1 15.65 51.29 -22.27
CA VAL A 1 14.79 50.10 -22.35
C VAL A 1 14.66 49.78 -23.83
N THR A 2 15.42 48.83 -24.32
CA THR A 2 15.34 48.32 -25.70
C THR A 2 13.92 47.79 -25.90
N SER A 3 13.15 48.38 -26.83
CA SER A 3 11.82 47.86 -27.17
C SER A 3 12.00 46.49 -27.81
N LEU A 4 11.40 45.45 -27.24
CA LEU A 4 11.44 44.10 -27.74
C LEU A 4 10.24 43.90 -28.67
N ALA A 5 10.44 43.34 -29.86
CA ALA A 5 9.36 42.91 -30.74
C ALA A 5 9.16 41.39 -30.59
N LEU A 6 7.91 40.98 -30.49
CA LEU A 6 7.54 39.54 -30.42
C LEU A 6 6.88 39.14 -31.75
N HIS A 7 7.46 38.10 -32.34
CA HIS A 7 6.97 37.50 -33.58
C HIS A 7 6.52 36.05 -33.36
N SER A 8 5.81 35.51 -34.33
CA SER A 8 5.42 34.07 -34.36
C SER A 8 4.78 33.59 -33.05
N ARG A 9 3.79 34.36 -32.57
CA ARG A 9 3.06 34.02 -31.36
C ARG A 9 2.26 32.75 -31.59
N ALA A 10 2.41 31.77 -30.68
CA ALA A 10 1.68 30.53 -30.75
C ALA A 10 1.16 30.07 -29.36
N LEU A 11 0.16 29.22 -29.37
CA LEU A 11 -0.41 28.59 -28.20
C LEU A 11 -0.34 27.08 -28.37
N LEU A 12 0.39 26.40 -27.49
CA LEU A 12 0.35 24.97 -27.33
C LEU A 12 -0.59 24.62 -26.19
N VAL A 13 -1.61 23.80 -26.48
CA VAL A 13 -2.47 23.20 -25.47
C VAL A 13 -2.08 21.74 -25.33
N LEU A 14 -1.71 21.33 -24.14
CA LEU A 14 -1.33 19.96 -23.81
C LEU A 14 -2.21 19.44 -22.68
N ALA A 15 -2.90 18.34 -22.92
CA ALA A 15 -3.65 17.62 -21.90
C ALA A 15 -3.15 16.18 -21.77
N VAL A 16 -3.11 15.69 -20.54
CA VAL A 16 -2.66 14.34 -20.19
C VAL A 16 -3.70 13.68 -19.30
N ALA A 17 -4.01 12.43 -19.56
CA ALA A 17 -5.03 11.65 -18.90
C ALA A 17 -4.53 10.26 -18.50
N ASP A 18 -5.14 9.71 -17.47
CA ASP A 18 -5.07 8.30 -17.16
C ASP A 18 -6.10 7.56 -18.02
N PRO A 19 -5.69 6.63 -18.90
CA PRO A 19 -6.62 5.91 -19.77
C PRO A 19 -7.55 4.96 -19.02
N ASP A 20 -7.24 4.60 -17.78
CA ASP A 20 -8.09 3.78 -16.92
C ASP A 20 -9.27 4.58 -16.33
N GLU A 21 -9.25 5.92 -16.42
CA GLU A 21 -10.34 6.80 -16.00
C GLU A 21 -11.22 7.20 -17.23
N PRO A 22 -12.43 6.65 -17.40
CA PRO A 22 -13.27 6.94 -18.58
C PRO A 22 -13.57 8.44 -18.78
N GLN A 23 -13.77 9.19 -17.68
CA GLN A 23 -14.01 10.63 -17.73
C GLN A 23 -12.78 11.41 -18.23
N ALA A 24 -11.57 10.92 -17.94
CA ALA A 24 -10.34 11.51 -18.41
C ALA A 24 -10.14 11.26 -19.91
N VAL A 25 -10.46 10.06 -20.39
CA VAL A 25 -10.46 9.72 -21.82
C VAL A 25 -11.47 10.57 -22.59
N ASP A 26 -12.67 10.78 -22.05
CA ASP A 26 -13.68 11.65 -22.66
C ASP A 26 -13.25 13.11 -22.69
N ALA A 27 -12.54 13.57 -21.66
CA ALA A 27 -11.97 14.92 -21.68
C ALA A 27 -10.90 15.10 -22.77
N VAL A 28 -10.01 14.10 -22.95
CA VAL A 28 -9.03 14.11 -24.06
C VAL A 28 -9.73 14.05 -25.42
N ARG A 29 -10.77 13.24 -25.57
CA ARG A 29 -11.58 13.17 -26.80
C ARG A 29 -12.19 14.52 -27.13
N ARG A 30 -12.80 15.21 -26.18
CA ARG A 30 -13.37 16.55 -26.38
C ARG A 30 -12.32 17.57 -26.83
N LEU A 31 -11.12 17.53 -26.26
CA LEU A 31 -10.01 18.39 -26.68
C LEU A 31 -9.55 18.07 -28.10
N TRP A 32 -9.49 16.77 -28.44
CA TRP A 32 -9.20 16.32 -29.80
C TRP A 32 -10.24 16.80 -30.80
N GLU A 33 -11.52 16.65 -30.47
CA GLU A 33 -12.64 17.13 -31.31
C GLU A 33 -12.65 18.65 -31.43
N ASN A 34 -12.26 19.40 -30.38
CA ASN A 34 -12.14 20.85 -30.43
C ASN A 34 -11.14 21.31 -31.51
N CYS A 35 -10.14 20.50 -31.85
CA CYS A 35 -9.20 20.82 -32.92
C CYS A 35 -9.89 20.96 -34.30
N GLU A 36 -11.01 20.26 -34.53
CA GLU A 36 -11.80 20.40 -35.76
C GLU A 36 -12.39 21.78 -35.92
N SER A 37 -12.75 22.43 -34.82
CA SER A 37 -13.24 23.80 -34.81
C SER A 37 -12.21 24.83 -35.29
N PHE A 38 -10.92 24.46 -35.32
CA PHE A 38 -9.80 25.21 -35.89
C PHE A 38 -9.41 24.73 -37.29
N ALA A 39 -10.31 24.01 -37.97
CA ALA A 39 -10.10 23.42 -39.27
C ALA A 39 -8.96 22.38 -39.36
N MET A 40 -8.57 21.80 -38.24
CA MET A 40 -7.61 20.68 -38.21
C MET A 40 -8.34 19.36 -38.52
N HIS A 41 -8.63 19.11 -39.78
CA HIS A 41 -9.36 17.92 -40.23
C HIS A 41 -8.58 17.06 -41.23
N ALA A 42 -7.45 17.56 -41.76
CA ALA A 42 -6.63 16.80 -42.67
C ALA A 42 -5.62 15.91 -41.92
N PRO A 43 -5.35 14.69 -42.44
CA PRO A 43 -4.28 13.86 -41.90
C PRO A 43 -2.92 14.49 -42.19
N LEU A 44 -2.00 14.39 -41.24
CA LEU A 44 -0.63 14.81 -41.45
C LEU A 44 0.08 13.80 -42.37
N ALA A 45 0.30 14.18 -43.64
CA ALA A 45 0.73 13.27 -44.69
C ALA A 45 2.01 12.47 -44.35
N ARG A 46 2.97 13.10 -43.66
CA ARG A 46 4.26 12.47 -43.31
C ARG A 46 4.13 11.33 -42.28
N TRP A 47 3.02 11.27 -41.54
CA TRP A 47 2.89 10.31 -40.43
C TRP A 47 1.97 9.13 -40.75
N GLY A 48 1.06 9.29 -41.73
CA GLY A 48 0.10 8.23 -42.13
C GLY A 48 -0.82 7.78 -40.97
N LEU A 49 -1.10 8.70 -40.03
CA LEU A 49 -1.93 8.45 -38.84
C LEU A 49 -3.38 8.82 -39.12
N GLU A 50 -4.29 8.14 -38.44
CA GLU A 50 -5.71 8.40 -38.55
C GLU A 50 -6.11 9.71 -37.85
N THR A 51 -7.09 10.42 -38.43
CA THR A 51 -7.61 11.66 -37.84
C THR A 51 -8.74 11.45 -36.81
N PRO A 52 -9.63 10.46 -36.94
CA PRO A 52 -10.66 10.24 -35.94
C PRO A 52 -10.06 9.76 -34.61
N PHE A 53 -10.71 10.09 -33.51
CA PHE A 53 -10.34 9.53 -32.20
C PHE A 53 -10.52 8.01 -32.22
N PRO A 54 -9.54 7.23 -31.78
CA PRO A 54 -9.62 5.76 -31.86
C PRO A 54 -10.77 5.21 -31.02
N ALA A 55 -11.40 4.14 -31.53
CA ALA A 55 -12.36 3.38 -30.76
C ALA A 55 -11.71 2.80 -29.50
N GLN A 56 -12.50 2.57 -28.46
CA GLN A 56 -12.00 2.11 -27.16
C GLN A 56 -11.16 0.84 -27.24
N GLN A 57 -11.57 -0.12 -28.10
CA GLN A 57 -10.81 -1.35 -28.31
C GLN A 57 -9.43 -1.07 -28.91
N LYS A 58 -9.37 -0.21 -29.97
CA LYS A 58 -8.10 0.17 -30.60
C LYS A 58 -7.20 0.92 -29.65
N LEU A 59 -7.75 1.80 -28.84
CA LEU A 59 -7.00 2.51 -27.79
C LEU A 59 -6.39 1.54 -26.77
N ALA A 60 -7.15 0.54 -26.33
CA ALA A 60 -6.65 -0.49 -25.41
C ALA A 60 -5.54 -1.35 -26.03
N GLU A 61 -5.63 -1.67 -27.34
CA GLU A 61 -4.58 -2.40 -28.07
C GLU A 61 -3.30 -1.58 -28.20
N GLU A 62 -3.42 -0.26 -28.49
CA GLU A 62 -2.28 0.65 -28.56
C GLU A 62 -1.60 0.81 -27.19
N LEU A 63 -2.38 1.00 -26.13
CA LEU A 63 -1.88 1.06 -24.75
C LEU A 63 -1.13 -0.23 -24.40
N ALA A 64 -1.70 -1.40 -24.69
CA ALA A 64 -1.06 -2.68 -24.41
C ALA A 64 0.28 -2.86 -25.15
N ARG A 65 0.43 -2.30 -26.36
CA ARG A 65 1.68 -2.31 -27.12
C ARG A 65 2.74 -1.38 -26.53
N THR A 66 2.32 -0.27 -25.93
CA THR A 66 3.22 0.75 -25.38
C THR A 66 3.65 0.43 -23.95
N ILE A 67 3.01 -0.54 -23.29
CA ILE A 67 3.41 -1.04 -21.95
C ILE A 67 4.84 -1.60 -22.04
N GLY A 68 5.79 -0.85 -21.53
CA GLY A 68 7.22 -1.20 -21.55
C GLY A 68 8.13 0.01 -21.70
N GLY A 69 7.57 1.22 -21.78
CA GLY A 69 8.34 2.46 -21.67
C GLY A 69 8.58 3.22 -22.96
N GLY A 70 7.70 3.09 -23.94
CA GLY A 70 7.77 3.85 -25.19
C GLY A 70 6.78 5.00 -25.28
N THR A 71 7.00 5.84 -26.29
CA THR A 71 6.05 6.82 -26.81
C THR A 71 5.47 6.28 -28.11
N GLU A 72 4.19 6.52 -28.37
CA GLU A 72 3.56 6.23 -29.68
C GLU A 72 2.59 7.35 -30.04
N LEU A 73 2.76 7.94 -31.23
CA LEU A 73 1.74 8.81 -31.82
C LEU A 73 0.66 7.95 -32.47
N ILE A 74 -0.58 8.07 -31.97
CA ILE A 74 -1.73 7.28 -32.40
C ILE A 74 -2.72 8.06 -33.26
N GLY A 75 -2.57 9.38 -33.33
CA GLY A 75 -3.37 10.26 -34.18
C GLY A 75 -2.62 11.55 -34.51
N ALA A 76 -2.84 12.08 -35.71
CA ALA A 76 -2.30 13.37 -36.11
C ALA A 76 -3.25 14.04 -37.10
N ARG A 77 -3.44 15.34 -36.92
CA ARG A 77 -4.26 16.18 -37.81
C ARG A 77 -3.66 17.56 -37.99
N GLU A 78 -3.97 18.16 -39.12
CA GLU A 78 -3.53 19.52 -39.44
C GLU A 78 -4.61 20.33 -40.18
N ARG A 79 -4.47 21.62 -40.15
CA ARG A 79 -5.22 22.52 -41.03
C ARG A 79 -4.59 22.47 -42.43
N PRO A 80 -5.37 22.22 -43.48
CA PRO A 80 -4.84 22.23 -44.85
C PRO A 80 -4.20 23.56 -45.16
N ARG A 81 -3.02 23.54 -45.78
CA ARG A 81 -2.34 24.77 -46.24
C ARG A 81 -3.08 25.37 -47.43
N ILE A 82 -3.23 26.69 -47.42
CA ILE A 82 -3.77 27.43 -48.55
C ILE A 82 -2.64 27.66 -49.55
N PRO A 83 -2.76 27.20 -50.82
CA PRO A 83 -1.73 27.43 -51.82
C PRO A 83 -1.52 28.94 -52.06
N GLY A 84 -0.28 29.39 -52.01
CA GLY A 84 0.07 30.80 -52.27
C GLY A 84 0.18 31.68 -50.99
N ASP A 85 0.03 31.10 -49.82
CA ASP A 85 0.27 31.77 -48.55
C ASP A 85 1.78 31.76 -48.23
N ASP A 86 2.40 32.96 -48.27
CA ASP A 86 3.85 33.12 -48.04
C ASP A 86 4.25 32.82 -46.55
N ARG A 87 3.31 32.90 -45.61
CA ARG A 87 3.50 32.56 -44.21
C ARG A 87 2.30 31.75 -43.70
N PRO A 88 2.25 30.47 -44.02
CA PRO A 88 1.10 29.64 -43.68
C PRO A 88 0.93 29.55 -42.17
N SER A 89 -0.30 29.78 -41.70
CA SER A 89 -0.67 29.43 -40.34
C SER A 89 -0.42 27.95 -40.05
N LEU A 90 0.18 27.63 -38.91
CA LEU A 90 0.45 26.28 -38.49
C LEU A 90 -0.53 25.85 -37.39
N TYR A 91 -1.48 25.02 -37.77
CA TYR A 91 -2.42 24.39 -36.83
C TYR A 91 -2.27 22.90 -36.94
N GLN A 92 -1.71 22.29 -35.90
CA GLN A 92 -1.47 20.84 -35.85
C GLN A 92 -1.86 20.28 -34.49
N ALA A 93 -2.37 19.07 -34.48
CA ALA A 93 -2.65 18.35 -33.24
C ALA A 93 -2.19 16.90 -33.33
N PHE A 94 -1.73 16.39 -32.21
CA PHE A 94 -1.26 15.02 -32.06
C PHE A 94 -1.96 14.35 -30.87
N LEU A 95 -2.38 13.13 -31.09
CA LEU A 95 -2.84 12.22 -30.03
C LEU A 95 -1.73 11.19 -29.80
N PHE A 96 -1.33 11.00 -28.57
CA PHE A 96 -0.18 10.16 -28.22
C PHE A 96 -0.41 9.32 -26.98
N ILE A 97 0.37 8.26 -26.87
CA ILE A 97 0.55 7.48 -25.65
C ILE A 97 2.00 7.67 -25.20
N GLU A 98 2.21 8.03 -23.96
CA GLU A 98 3.53 8.07 -23.32
C GLU A 98 3.52 7.10 -22.14
N GLN A 99 4.19 5.96 -22.31
CA GLN A 99 4.16 4.84 -21.36
C GLN A 99 2.72 4.30 -21.18
N ASP A 100 2.08 4.62 -20.07
CA ASP A 100 0.71 4.27 -19.69
C ASP A 100 -0.25 5.49 -19.68
N LEU A 101 0.16 6.61 -20.24
CA LEU A 101 -0.61 7.85 -20.24
C LEU A 101 -1.10 8.20 -21.64
N LEU A 102 -2.35 8.66 -21.74
CA LEU A 102 -2.94 9.18 -22.95
C LEU A 102 -2.80 10.71 -22.96
N GLY A 103 -2.37 11.29 -24.07
CA GLY A 103 -2.26 12.74 -24.19
C GLY A 103 -2.72 13.27 -25.53
N VAL A 104 -3.12 14.53 -25.52
CA VAL A 104 -3.37 15.33 -26.72
C VAL A 104 -2.60 16.62 -26.62
N MET A 105 -1.93 17.00 -27.70
CA MET A 105 -1.33 18.32 -27.85
C MET A 105 -1.84 19.01 -29.12
N ALA A 106 -2.16 20.28 -29.02
CA ALA A 106 -2.61 21.10 -30.14
C ALA A 106 -1.76 22.37 -30.20
N MET A 107 -1.09 22.59 -31.31
CA MET A 107 -0.33 23.81 -31.62
C MET A 107 -1.18 24.72 -32.49
N LEU A 108 -1.37 25.97 -32.04
CA LEU A 108 -2.07 27.04 -32.72
C LEU A 108 -1.08 28.16 -32.99
N ALA A 109 -0.51 28.19 -34.18
CA ALA A 109 0.38 29.25 -34.61
C ALA A 109 -0.25 29.96 -35.83
N PRO A 110 -0.98 31.07 -35.60
CA PRO A 110 -1.58 31.84 -36.68
C PRO A 110 -0.52 32.53 -37.52
N GLY A 111 -0.81 32.72 -38.83
CA GLY A 111 0.02 33.55 -39.68
C GLY A 111 -0.08 35.03 -39.31
N ASP A 112 0.82 35.86 -39.85
CA ASP A 112 0.90 37.30 -39.51
C ASP A 112 -0.41 38.06 -39.75
N ASP A 113 -1.22 37.65 -40.72
CA ASP A 113 -2.51 38.25 -41.07
C ASP A 113 -3.68 37.83 -40.14
N GLU A 114 -3.52 36.73 -39.41
CA GLU A 114 -4.55 36.21 -38.50
C GLU A 114 -4.40 36.70 -37.06
N VAL A 115 -3.36 37.49 -36.75
CA VAL A 115 -2.92 37.67 -35.38
C VAL A 115 -3.76 38.64 -34.59
N GLY A 116 -4.40 38.07 -33.60
CA GLY A 116 -4.66 38.68 -32.33
C GLY A 116 -3.52 38.47 -31.31
N SER A 117 -3.76 38.90 -30.11
CA SER A 117 -2.93 38.63 -28.94
C SER A 117 -3.01 37.16 -28.52
N TRP A 118 -2.10 36.70 -27.65
CA TRP A 118 -2.28 35.39 -27.00
C TRP A 118 -3.62 35.25 -26.26
N GLU A 119 -4.15 36.38 -25.78
CA GLU A 119 -5.49 36.46 -25.18
C GLU A 119 -6.57 36.03 -26.18
N ASP A 120 -6.44 36.45 -27.46
CA ASP A 120 -7.39 36.06 -28.50
C ASP A 120 -7.32 34.55 -28.81
N LEU A 121 -6.12 33.99 -28.89
CA LEU A 121 -5.95 32.55 -29.11
C LEU A 121 -6.55 31.73 -27.96
N ASP A 122 -6.26 32.11 -26.73
CA ASP A 122 -6.74 31.48 -25.52
C ASP A 122 -8.28 31.57 -25.40
N ARG A 123 -8.82 32.77 -25.70
CA ARG A 123 -10.25 33.03 -25.73
C ARG A 123 -10.95 32.20 -26.81
N ARG A 124 -10.44 32.20 -28.05
CA ARG A 124 -11.00 31.37 -29.15
C ARG A 124 -10.99 29.88 -28.81
N TRP A 125 -9.88 29.40 -28.20
CA TRP A 125 -9.80 28.01 -27.78
C TRP A 125 -10.86 27.68 -26.71
N SER A 126 -10.98 28.53 -25.70
CA SER A 126 -11.90 28.34 -24.59
C SER A 126 -13.38 28.45 -24.99
N GLU A 127 -13.72 29.44 -25.85
CA GLU A 127 -15.07 29.65 -26.37
C GLU A 127 -15.54 28.42 -27.18
N ARG A 128 -14.67 27.87 -28.04
CA ARG A 128 -15.01 26.71 -28.88
C ARG A 128 -15.09 25.40 -28.08
N LEU A 129 -14.24 25.25 -27.08
CA LEU A 129 -14.28 24.11 -26.17
C LEU A 129 -15.57 24.10 -25.32
N GLY A 130 -16.11 25.30 -25.03
CA GLY A 130 -17.27 25.48 -24.17
C GLY A 130 -17.00 25.10 -22.71
N PRO A 131 -18.03 24.78 -21.93
CA PRO A 131 -17.87 24.34 -20.55
C PRO A 131 -17.01 23.08 -20.47
N PHE A 132 -15.83 23.21 -19.88
CA PHE A 132 -14.87 22.12 -19.77
C PHE A 132 -14.28 22.07 -18.36
N SER A 133 -14.24 20.87 -17.78
CA SER A 133 -13.57 20.60 -16.51
C SER A 133 -12.25 19.88 -16.75
N ALA A 134 -11.16 20.45 -16.25
CA ALA A 134 -9.86 19.78 -16.23
C ALA A 134 -9.72 18.78 -15.07
N GLU A 135 -10.76 18.62 -14.24
CA GLU A 135 -10.69 17.80 -13.03
C GLU A 135 -10.29 16.33 -13.27
N PRO A 136 -10.80 15.63 -14.32
CA PRO A 136 -10.37 14.26 -14.59
C PRO A 136 -8.95 14.16 -15.17
N LEU A 137 -8.37 15.24 -15.70
CA LEU A 137 -7.05 15.21 -16.31
C LEU A 137 -5.93 15.16 -15.26
N LEU A 138 -4.81 14.56 -15.63
CA LEU A 138 -3.56 14.61 -14.87
C LEU A 138 -2.90 15.99 -14.93
N GLY A 139 -3.05 16.64 -16.06
CA GLY A 139 -2.58 18.01 -16.30
C GLY A 139 -3.18 18.59 -17.56
N LEU A 140 -3.44 19.89 -17.50
CA LEU A 140 -3.80 20.72 -18.66
C LEU A 140 -2.82 21.89 -18.68
N HIS A 141 -2.10 22.05 -19.78
CA HIS A 141 -1.04 23.04 -19.91
C HIS A 141 -1.30 23.93 -21.11
N TYR A 142 -1.29 25.23 -20.89
CA TYR A 142 -1.31 26.25 -21.92
C TYR A 142 0.08 26.86 -22.00
N VAL A 143 0.79 26.59 -23.09
CA VAL A 143 2.14 27.14 -23.31
C VAL A 143 2.08 28.20 -24.37
N HIS A 144 2.31 29.43 -23.96
CA HIS A 144 2.38 30.61 -24.82
C HIS A 144 3.81 30.76 -25.32
N SER A 145 4.04 30.60 -26.61
CA SER A 145 5.38 30.71 -27.20
C SER A 145 5.46 31.91 -28.16
N ALA A 146 6.65 32.50 -28.26
CA ALA A 146 6.96 33.52 -29.24
C ALA A 146 8.46 33.60 -29.49
N LEU A 147 8.82 34.26 -30.60
CA LEU A 147 10.17 34.63 -30.95
C LEU A 147 10.42 36.10 -30.63
N ALA A 148 11.58 36.40 -30.07
CA ALA A 148 12.01 37.74 -29.74
C ALA A 148 12.97 38.26 -30.81
N ALA A 149 12.73 39.47 -31.28
CA ALA A 149 13.61 40.15 -32.21
C ALA A 149 13.86 41.60 -31.78
N ALA A 150 14.92 42.21 -32.30
CA ALA A 150 15.17 43.63 -32.14
C ALA A 150 14.08 44.45 -32.86
N PRO A 151 13.68 45.62 -32.32
CA PRO A 151 12.66 46.44 -32.94
C PRO A 151 13.13 46.95 -34.31
N GLY A 152 12.29 46.73 -35.33
CA GLY A 152 12.57 47.16 -36.71
C GLY A 152 13.43 46.20 -37.53
N ALA A 153 13.87 45.10 -36.99
CA ALA A 153 14.47 44.00 -37.74
C ALA A 153 13.34 43.17 -38.36
N ASP A 154 13.22 43.23 -39.69
CA ASP A 154 12.51 42.16 -40.39
C ASP A 154 13.21 40.84 -40.07
N SER A 155 12.47 39.80 -39.78
CA SER A 155 13.00 38.48 -39.37
C SER A 155 13.98 37.84 -40.37
N ARG A 156 14.16 38.45 -41.54
CA ARG A 156 15.07 38.03 -42.61
C ARG A 156 16.37 38.84 -42.72
N ASP A 157 16.45 40.01 -42.07
CA ASP A 157 17.56 40.97 -42.23
C ASP A 157 18.34 41.24 -40.93
N THR A 158 18.20 40.43 -39.93
CA THR A 158 19.00 40.58 -38.71
C THR A 158 20.46 40.24 -39.04
N PRO A 159 21.40 41.20 -38.98
CA PRO A 159 22.80 40.85 -39.18
C PRO A 159 23.28 39.89 -38.09
N ASP A 160 24.12 38.95 -38.48
CA ASP A 160 24.67 37.89 -37.68
C ASP A 160 24.82 38.22 -36.17
N GLY A 161 24.01 37.59 -35.33
CA GLY A 161 24.46 37.17 -34.01
C GLY A 161 24.07 38.02 -32.81
N GLU A 162 23.22 39.05 -32.88
CA GLU A 162 22.79 39.73 -31.65
C GLU A 162 21.60 39.01 -30.99
N ARG A 163 21.92 38.11 -30.08
CA ARG A 163 20.91 37.41 -29.24
C ARG A 163 20.24 38.43 -28.32
N VAL A 164 19.04 38.84 -28.68
CA VAL A 164 18.25 39.84 -27.95
C VAL A 164 17.95 39.45 -26.52
N LEU A 165 17.72 38.14 -26.30
CA LEU A 165 17.45 37.58 -24.99
C LEU A 165 18.71 37.20 -24.21
N ALA A 166 19.92 37.48 -24.71
CA ALA A 166 21.17 37.02 -24.08
C ALA A 166 21.39 37.60 -22.67
N SER A 167 20.96 38.86 -22.45
CA SER A 167 21.13 39.53 -21.17
C SER A 167 19.98 39.23 -20.19
N GLU A 168 20.27 39.28 -18.89
CA GLU A 168 19.29 39.14 -17.83
C GLU A 168 18.26 40.26 -17.81
N ASP A 169 18.69 41.48 -18.19
CA ASP A 169 17.82 42.65 -18.29
C ASP A 169 16.82 42.52 -19.45
N SER A 170 17.27 42.01 -20.60
CA SER A 170 16.40 41.76 -21.76
C SER A 170 15.37 40.65 -21.46
N ALA A 171 15.79 39.57 -20.83
CA ALA A 171 14.90 38.49 -20.40
C ALA A 171 13.84 38.99 -19.39
N THR A 172 14.25 39.86 -18.46
CA THR A 172 13.34 40.48 -17.49
C THR A 172 12.38 41.48 -18.16
N ALA A 173 12.87 42.26 -19.10
CA ALA A 173 12.02 43.19 -19.89
C ALA A 173 10.99 42.42 -20.72
N ALA A 174 11.40 41.30 -21.35
CA ALA A 174 10.49 40.40 -22.06
C ALA A 174 9.41 39.86 -21.14
N ALA A 175 9.77 39.38 -19.96
CA ALA A 175 8.83 38.84 -18.98
C ALA A 175 7.78 39.88 -18.53
N VAL A 176 8.19 41.15 -18.36
CA VAL A 176 7.29 42.27 -18.01
C VAL A 176 6.32 42.60 -19.14
N LEU A 177 6.80 42.62 -20.39
CA LEU A 177 5.95 42.89 -21.57
C LEU A 177 4.88 41.79 -21.73
N LEU A 178 5.27 40.55 -21.55
CA LEU A 178 4.41 39.39 -21.72
C LEU A 178 3.38 39.21 -20.61
N ALA A 179 3.70 39.69 -19.42
CA ALA A 179 2.75 39.66 -18.30
C ALA A 179 1.46 40.46 -18.61
N ARG A 180 1.51 41.38 -19.56
CA ARG A 180 0.34 42.18 -20.00
C ARG A 180 -0.54 41.46 -21.01
N ASP A 181 0.04 40.59 -21.81
CA ASP A 181 -0.63 39.93 -22.94
C ASP A 181 -1.17 38.55 -22.64
N ILE A 182 -0.88 37.98 -21.44
CA ILE A 182 -1.28 36.62 -21.09
C ILE A 182 -2.41 36.63 -20.08
N PRO A 183 -3.53 35.96 -20.37
CA PRO A 183 -4.65 35.83 -19.43
C PRO A 183 -4.23 35.20 -18.09
N GLY A 184 -4.56 35.88 -16.99
CA GLY A 184 -4.27 35.36 -15.63
C GLY A 184 -2.89 35.73 -15.08
N LEU A 185 -2.02 36.38 -15.85
CA LEU A 185 -0.82 37.03 -15.34
C LEU A 185 -1.19 38.44 -14.82
N ARG A 186 -1.37 38.59 -13.52
CA ARG A 186 -1.64 39.91 -12.91
C ARG A 186 -0.37 40.70 -12.72
N GLU A 187 -0.50 42.04 -12.91
CA GLU A 187 0.52 43.08 -12.66
C GLU A 187 0.98 43.08 -11.20
N GLY A 188 1.49 42.17 -10.62
CA GLY A 188 1.92 42.15 -9.22
C GLY A 188 2.92 41.08 -8.89
N THR A 189 3.13 40.14 -9.77
CA THR A 189 4.13 39.08 -9.59
C THR A 189 5.50 39.54 -10.09
N GLN A 190 6.07 40.49 -9.38
CA GLN A 190 7.24 41.27 -9.74
C GLN A 190 8.58 40.54 -9.86
N ARG A 191 8.63 39.26 -9.72
CA ARG A 191 9.84 38.45 -10.00
C ARG A 191 9.41 37.09 -10.50
N GLN A 192 8.88 37.05 -11.71
CA GLN A 192 8.71 35.77 -12.39
C GLN A 192 10.09 35.20 -12.64
N GLN A 193 10.33 34.05 -12.07
CA GLN A 193 11.62 33.42 -12.16
C GLN A 193 11.64 32.57 -13.42
N TRP A 194 12.26 33.14 -14.44
CA TRP A 194 12.51 32.47 -15.70
C TRP A 194 13.74 31.57 -15.58
N HIS A 195 13.76 30.53 -16.37
CA HIS A 195 14.90 29.62 -16.53
C HIS A 195 15.30 29.60 -18.00
N ARG A 196 16.59 29.62 -18.28
CA ARG A 196 17.13 29.44 -19.62
C ARG A 196 17.54 27.99 -19.79
N THR A 197 16.99 27.31 -20.79
CA THR A 197 17.36 25.94 -21.15
C THR A 197 18.69 25.90 -21.91
N ALA A 198 19.23 24.69 -22.12
CA ALA A 198 20.45 24.51 -22.91
C ALA A 198 20.29 24.95 -24.37
N GLU A 199 19.07 24.86 -24.89
CA GLU A 199 18.69 25.32 -26.25
C GLU A 199 18.54 26.85 -26.36
N GLY A 200 18.68 27.56 -25.25
CA GLY A 200 18.55 28.99 -25.17
C GLY A 200 17.12 29.52 -24.96
N VAL A 201 16.14 28.62 -24.78
CA VAL A 201 14.75 28.97 -24.54
C VAL A 201 14.56 29.50 -23.13
N LEU A 202 13.90 30.62 -22.99
CA LEU A 202 13.47 31.18 -21.71
C LEU A 202 12.10 30.64 -21.36
N VAL A 203 12.00 30.01 -20.20
CA VAL A 203 10.75 29.41 -19.70
C VAL A 203 10.38 29.97 -18.35
N TRP A 204 9.14 30.37 -18.19
CA TRP A 204 8.58 30.69 -16.88
C TRP A 204 7.12 30.28 -16.77
N HIS A 205 6.66 30.21 -15.58
CA HIS A 205 5.33 29.75 -15.27
C HIS A 205 4.54 30.85 -14.55
N ALA A 206 3.35 31.12 -15.04
CA ALA A 206 2.42 32.01 -14.37
C ALA A 206 1.96 31.34 -13.07
N LYS A 207 2.36 31.89 -11.93
CA LYS A 207 1.93 31.32 -10.64
C LYS A 207 0.44 31.59 -10.44
N PRO A 208 -0.38 30.55 -10.16
CA PRO A 208 -1.71 30.76 -9.65
C PRO A 208 -1.64 31.48 -8.29
N SER A 209 -2.69 32.21 -7.94
CA SER A 209 -2.82 32.90 -6.64
C SER A 209 -2.44 31.95 -5.49
N GLN A 210 -1.72 32.46 -4.48
CA GLN A 210 -1.20 31.69 -3.32
C GLN A 210 -2.25 30.96 -2.49
N GLN A 211 -3.54 31.03 -2.83
CA GLN A 211 -4.63 30.41 -2.09
C GLN A 211 -4.82 28.90 -2.37
N ASP A 212 -4.28 28.39 -3.47
CA ASP A 212 -4.42 26.99 -3.80
C ASP A 212 -3.24 26.18 -3.27
N ARG A 213 -3.47 25.46 -2.17
CA ARG A 213 -2.49 24.52 -1.53
C ARG A 213 -2.17 23.30 -2.41
N LEU A 214 -2.97 23.01 -3.41
CA LEU A 214 -2.74 21.95 -4.39
C LEU A 214 -2.09 22.55 -5.65
N PRO A 215 -1.09 21.87 -6.26
CA PRO A 215 -0.55 22.29 -7.54
C PRO A 215 -1.69 22.34 -8.56
N ALA A 216 -1.93 23.51 -9.13
CA ALA A 216 -2.97 23.71 -10.12
C ALA A 216 -2.83 22.69 -11.25
N ARG A 217 -3.92 22.00 -11.59
CA ARG A 217 -3.97 21.06 -12.73
C ARG A 217 -3.85 21.82 -14.04
N ASP A 218 -4.33 23.06 -14.07
CA ASP A 218 -4.21 24.00 -15.17
C ASP A 218 -2.98 24.89 -14.98
N ARG A 219 -2.08 24.87 -15.95
CA ARG A 219 -0.84 25.64 -15.92
C ARG A 219 -0.73 26.51 -17.16
N ARG A 220 -0.38 27.76 -16.91
CA ARG A 220 -0.01 28.71 -17.96
C ARG A 220 1.50 28.90 -17.91
N ILE A 221 2.15 28.61 -19.03
CA ILE A 221 3.60 28.64 -19.18
C ILE A 221 3.95 29.55 -20.35
N VAL A 222 5.08 30.21 -20.26
CA VAL A 222 5.61 30.99 -21.36
C VAL A 222 6.95 30.45 -21.78
N ALA A 223 7.15 30.29 -23.07
CA ALA A 223 8.41 29.88 -23.69
C ALA A 223 8.82 30.90 -24.75
N LEU A 224 9.99 31.54 -24.58
CA LEU A 224 10.54 32.49 -25.52
C LEU A 224 11.91 32.04 -26.03
N ALA A 225 12.15 32.29 -27.29
CA ALA A 225 13.47 32.12 -27.88
C ALA A 225 13.84 33.35 -28.76
N ASP A 226 15.10 33.52 -29.05
CA ASP A 226 15.52 34.46 -30.08
C ASP A 226 15.04 34.00 -31.47
N ALA A 227 14.76 34.91 -32.39
CA ALA A 227 14.23 34.60 -33.72
C ALA A 227 15.08 33.56 -34.48
N GLU A 228 16.41 33.61 -34.30
CA GLU A 228 17.35 32.64 -34.90
C GLU A 228 17.20 31.20 -34.37
N ALA A 229 16.60 31.06 -33.22
CA ALA A 229 16.41 29.76 -32.54
C ALA A 229 15.01 29.15 -32.77
N GLU A 230 14.26 29.59 -33.78
CA GLU A 230 12.90 29.12 -34.10
C GLU A 230 12.86 27.59 -34.22
N GLY A 231 13.72 27.01 -35.04
CA GLY A 231 13.77 25.55 -35.20
C GLY A 231 14.10 24.80 -33.94
N ALA A 232 15.02 25.33 -33.12
CA ALA A 232 15.36 24.73 -31.83
C ALA A 232 14.21 24.84 -30.80
N LEU A 233 13.47 25.97 -30.82
CA LEU A 233 12.27 26.16 -30.02
C LEU A 233 11.20 25.10 -30.37
N ASP A 234 10.93 24.94 -31.68
CA ASP A 234 9.91 24.03 -32.17
C ASP A 234 10.25 22.56 -31.82
N GLU A 235 11.47 22.12 -32.09
CA GLU A 235 11.94 20.78 -31.74
C GLU A 235 11.90 20.49 -30.23
N TRP A 236 12.25 21.50 -29.45
CA TRP A 236 12.25 21.36 -27.98
C TRP A 236 10.84 21.42 -27.39
N LEU A 237 9.98 22.32 -27.91
CA LEU A 237 8.70 22.63 -27.32
C LEU A 237 7.60 21.64 -27.68
N TRP A 238 7.42 21.32 -28.98
CA TRP A 238 6.20 20.64 -29.42
C TRP A 238 6.37 19.68 -30.59
N GLN A 239 7.38 19.85 -31.46
CA GLN A 239 7.49 19.08 -32.70
C GLN A 239 8.06 17.68 -32.44
N PRO A 240 7.29 16.60 -32.70
CA PRO A 240 7.83 15.25 -32.60
C PRO A 240 8.89 15.01 -33.70
N ARG A 241 10.00 14.37 -33.35
CA ARG A 241 11.02 13.97 -34.31
C ARG A 241 10.58 12.80 -35.18
N ASP A 242 9.88 11.86 -34.56
CA ASP A 242 9.31 10.66 -35.19
C ASP A 242 8.02 10.21 -34.46
N ARG A 243 7.46 9.06 -34.85
CA ARG A 243 6.24 8.53 -34.23
C ARG A 243 6.43 8.06 -32.80
N HIS A 244 7.67 7.85 -32.39
CA HIS A 244 8.03 7.25 -31.11
C HIS A 244 8.73 8.23 -30.16
N THR A 245 8.77 9.51 -30.50
CA THR A 245 9.52 10.52 -29.74
C THR A 245 8.73 11.82 -29.65
N LEU A 246 8.27 12.17 -28.46
CA LEU A 246 7.70 13.49 -28.18
C LEU A 246 8.81 14.54 -27.98
N ALA A 247 8.44 15.80 -28.20
CA ALA A 247 9.31 16.92 -27.89
C ALA A 247 9.71 16.90 -26.39
N PRO A 248 10.95 17.27 -26.06
CA PRO A 248 11.47 17.20 -24.70
C PRO A 248 10.58 17.86 -23.65
N PHE A 249 10.08 19.07 -23.95
CA PHE A 249 9.25 19.81 -23.01
C PHE A 249 7.86 19.20 -22.82
N VAL A 250 7.27 18.64 -23.88
CA VAL A 250 6.01 17.89 -23.76
C VAL A 250 6.19 16.69 -22.84
N ARG A 251 7.25 15.89 -23.04
CA ARG A 251 7.57 14.76 -22.15
C ARG A 251 7.73 15.21 -20.70
N TYR A 252 8.48 16.28 -20.48
CA TYR A 252 8.62 16.87 -19.15
C TYR A 252 7.27 17.20 -18.51
N LEU A 253 6.37 17.87 -19.23
CA LEU A 253 5.06 18.26 -18.72
C LEU A 253 4.15 17.07 -18.44
N VAL A 254 4.20 16.03 -19.27
CA VAL A 254 3.48 14.76 -19.07
C VAL A 254 3.87 14.13 -17.73
N HIS A 255 5.17 13.96 -17.50
CA HIS A 255 5.66 13.36 -16.26
C HIS A 255 5.47 14.26 -15.02
N ALA A 256 5.56 15.57 -15.19
CA ALA A 256 5.23 16.53 -14.13
C ALA A 256 3.73 16.49 -13.76
N GLY A 257 2.85 16.27 -14.74
CA GLY A 257 1.42 16.03 -14.53
C GLY A 257 1.17 14.75 -13.72
N ARG A 258 1.81 13.64 -14.13
CA ARG A 258 1.75 12.36 -13.42
C ARG A 258 2.19 12.49 -11.96
N MET A 259 3.32 13.11 -11.71
CA MET A 259 3.83 13.35 -10.36
C MET A 259 2.82 14.11 -9.51
N ARG A 260 2.24 15.20 -10.03
CA ARG A 260 1.25 16.00 -9.29
C ARG A 260 -0.03 15.23 -8.99
N ARG A 261 -0.50 14.39 -9.91
CA ARG A 261 -1.65 13.52 -9.67
C ARG A 261 -1.37 12.56 -8.51
N GLN A 262 -0.20 11.92 -8.51
CA GLN A 262 0.22 11.03 -7.42
C GLN A 262 0.23 11.76 -6.08
N MET A 263 0.73 13.01 -6.05
CA MET A 263 0.69 13.85 -4.85
C MET A 263 -0.75 14.13 -4.40
N ALA A 264 -1.64 14.50 -5.31
CA ALA A 264 -3.03 14.82 -5.00
C ALA A 264 -3.78 13.59 -4.44
N THR A 265 -3.67 12.45 -5.13
CA THR A 265 -4.28 11.18 -4.71
C THR A 265 -3.75 10.73 -3.34
N TYR A 266 -2.44 10.87 -3.13
CA TYR A 266 -1.81 10.53 -1.86
C TYR A 266 -2.33 11.38 -0.70
N LEU A 267 -2.48 12.69 -0.91
CA LEU A 267 -2.96 13.61 0.12
C LEU A 267 -4.45 13.42 0.46
N GLN A 268 -5.25 12.98 -0.51
CA GLN A 268 -6.67 12.63 -0.30
C GLN A 268 -6.84 11.33 0.49
N GLY A 269 -5.97 10.33 0.28
CA GLY A 269 -6.02 9.03 0.95
C GLY A 269 -5.30 8.95 2.29
N ARG A 270 -5.23 10.02 3.06
CA ARG A 270 -4.34 10.16 4.22
C ARG A 270 -4.81 9.53 5.54
N ASP A 271 -5.77 8.61 5.52
CA ASP A 271 -6.31 7.96 6.74
C ASP A 271 -5.41 6.86 7.36
N PHE A 272 -4.14 6.72 6.91
CA PHE A 272 -3.24 5.73 7.50
C PHE A 272 -2.89 6.01 8.98
N GLY A 273 -3.04 7.24 9.44
CA GLY A 273 -2.87 7.60 10.85
C GLY A 273 -3.85 6.88 11.77
N GLU A 274 -5.07 6.69 11.31
CA GLU A 274 -6.08 5.93 12.05
C GLU A 274 -5.77 4.43 12.03
N LEU A 275 -5.43 3.86 10.87
CA LEU A 275 -5.00 2.46 10.75
C LEU A 275 -3.81 2.17 11.67
N ARG A 276 -2.81 3.04 11.67
CA ARG A 276 -1.65 2.94 12.55
C ARG A 276 -2.04 2.93 14.02
N ARG A 277 -2.83 3.91 14.46
CA ARG A 277 -3.30 4.01 15.85
C ARG A 277 -4.03 2.74 16.27
N LEU A 278 -4.93 2.26 15.40
CA LEU A 278 -5.69 1.04 15.63
C LEU A 278 -4.76 -0.19 15.76
N LEU A 279 -3.79 -0.34 14.87
CA LEU A 279 -2.82 -1.44 14.91
C LEU A 279 -1.98 -1.42 16.20
N THR A 280 -1.46 -0.25 16.57
CA THR A 280 -0.67 -0.10 17.80
C THR A 280 -1.50 -0.44 19.04
N GLU A 281 -2.72 0.07 19.13
CA GLU A 281 -3.64 -0.21 20.24
C GLU A 281 -3.98 -1.71 20.32
N ARG A 282 -4.20 -2.38 19.19
CA ARG A 282 -4.48 -3.81 19.14
C ARG A 282 -3.25 -4.66 19.48
N CYS A 283 -2.06 -4.25 19.06
CA CYS A 283 -0.81 -4.89 19.48
C CYS A 283 -0.63 -4.81 21.01
N ASP A 284 -0.83 -3.65 21.60
CA ASP A 284 -0.73 -3.46 23.05
C ASP A 284 -1.79 -4.29 23.80
N GLN A 285 -3.01 -4.35 23.25
CA GLN A 285 -4.06 -5.22 23.83
C GLN A 285 -3.64 -6.68 23.80
N LEU A 286 -3.16 -7.19 22.66
CA LEU A 286 -2.70 -8.56 22.51
C LEU A 286 -1.52 -8.86 23.47
N ALA A 287 -0.57 -7.93 23.61
CA ALA A 287 0.56 -8.06 24.53
C ALA A 287 0.11 -8.17 25.99
N ARG A 288 -0.85 -7.33 26.40
CA ARG A 288 -1.42 -7.40 27.76
C ARG A 288 -2.16 -8.72 27.99
N LEU A 289 -2.96 -9.16 27.03
CA LEU A 289 -3.69 -10.45 27.11
C LEU A 289 -2.72 -11.63 27.18
N HIS A 290 -1.68 -11.63 26.34
CA HIS A 290 -0.66 -12.66 26.33
C HIS A 290 0.04 -12.76 27.70
N ARG A 291 0.45 -11.64 28.32
CA ARG A 291 1.06 -11.62 29.66
C ARG A 291 0.12 -12.18 30.72
N ARG A 292 -1.13 -11.71 30.73
CA ARG A 292 -2.16 -12.22 31.67
C ARG A 292 -2.44 -13.71 31.49
N PHE A 293 -2.39 -14.19 30.25
CA PHE A 293 -2.57 -15.60 29.95
C PHE A 293 -1.39 -16.46 30.46
N ILE A 294 -0.14 -15.97 30.36
CA ILE A 294 1.02 -16.65 30.94
C ILE A 294 0.92 -16.72 32.46
N GLU A 295 0.44 -15.65 33.11
CA GLU A 295 0.26 -15.59 34.57
C GLU A 295 -0.90 -16.48 35.05
N ASN A 296 -1.97 -16.56 34.26
CA ASN A 296 -3.19 -17.30 34.61
C ASN A 296 -3.79 -17.97 33.38
N GLU A 297 -3.46 -19.25 33.18
CA GLU A 297 -3.90 -20.08 32.05
C GLU A 297 -5.40 -20.41 32.09
N SER A 298 -6.31 -19.43 32.10
CA SER A 298 -7.75 -19.67 32.07
C SER A 298 -8.27 -19.89 30.64
N ALA A 299 -9.35 -20.66 30.49
CA ALA A 299 -9.98 -20.91 29.19
C ALA A 299 -10.56 -19.62 28.59
N ALA A 300 -11.13 -18.73 29.40
CA ALA A 300 -11.70 -17.47 28.98
C ALA A 300 -10.62 -16.53 28.41
N LEU A 301 -9.44 -16.46 29.02
CA LEU A 301 -8.31 -15.68 28.50
C LEU A 301 -7.75 -16.27 27.21
N PHE A 302 -7.80 -17.59 27.06
CA PHE A 302 -7.38 -18.25 25.83
C PHE A 302 -8.28 -17.90 24.65
N ASP A 303 -9.60 -17.92 24.85
CA ASP A 303 -10.57 -17.53 23.82
C ASP A 303 -10.47 -16.04 23.45
N GLU A 304 -10.16 -15.18 24.42
CA GLU A 304 -9.93 -13.76 24.20
C GLU A 304 -8.62 -13.53 23.42
N LEU A 305 -7.56 -14.29 23.73
CA LEU A 305 -6.29 -14.24 23.00
C LEU A 305 -6.46 -14.65 21.53
N LEU A 306 -7.21 -15.74 21.26
CA LEU A 306 -7.53 -16.19 19.91
C LEU A 306 -8.28 -15.12 19.11
N ARG A 307 -9.32 -14.52 19.69
CA ARG A 307 -10.10 -13.46 19.02
C ARG A 307 -9.25 -12.22 18.74
N SER A 308 -8.44 -11.81 19.70
CA SER A 308 -7.56 -10.64 19.54
C SER A 308 -6.50 -10.88 18.48
N GLN A 309 -5.92 -12.08 18.39
CA GLN A 309 -4.98 -12.47 17.33
C GLN A 309 -5.65 -12.47 15.95
N ALA A 310 -6.85 -13.03 15.84
CA ALA A 310 -7.60 -13.07 14.58
C ALA A 310 -7.94 -11.66 14.07
N LEU A 311 -8.36 -10.75 14.96
CA LEU A 311 -8.60 -9.36 14.62
C LEU A 311 -7.34 -8.67 14.12
N LEU A 312 -6.19 -8.89 14.76
CA LEU A 312 -4.93 -8.28 14.34
C LEU A 312 -4.46 -8.83 12.99
N LYS A 313 -4.62 -10.15 12.73
CA LYS A 313 -4.37 -10.75 11.42
C LYS A 313 -5.26 -10.13 10.33
N ASN A 314 -6.54 -9.91 10.60
CA ASN A 314 -7.45 -9.26 9.66
C ASN A 314 -7.04 -7.82 9.34
N LEU A 315 -6.62 -7.04 10.33
CA LEU A 315 -6.09 -5.69 10.11
C LEU A 315 -4.76 -5.70 9.34
N GLN A 316 -3.98 -6.77 9.43
CA GLN A 316 -2.73 -6.92 8.68
C GLN A 316 -2.97 -7.25 7.21
N VAL A 317 -3.88 -8.18 6.90
CA VAL A 317 -4.03 -8.81 5.56
C VAL A 317 -5.32 -8.38 4.85
N GLY A 318 -6.30 -7.79 5.54
CA GLY A 318 -7.59 -7.40 4.98
C GLY A 318 -7.49 -6.40 3.81
N GLU A 319 -8.59 -6.18 3.11
CA GLU A 319 -8.65 -5.29 1.92
C GLU A 319 -8.19 -3.87 2.19
N THR A 320 -8.44 -3.32 3.37
CA THR A 320 -7.93 -2.03 3.86
C THR A 320 -6.75 -2.20 4.81
N GLY A 321 -6.14 -3.39 4.82
CA GLY A 321 -5.11 -3.77 5.78
C GLY A 321 -3.74 -3.17 5.50
N LEU A 322 -2.85 -3.37 6.47
CA LEU A 322 -1.49 -2.81 6.49
C LEU A 322 -0.66 -3.22 5.27
N VAL A 323 -0.75 -4.51 4.86
CA VAL A 323 0.04 -5.03 3.71
C VAL A 323 -0.38 -4.32 2.42
N ARG A 324 -1.67 -4.19 2.17
CA ARG A 324 -2.19 -3.49 0.98
C ARG A 324 -1.81 -2.00 1.01
N THR A 325 -2.00 -1.34 2.15
CA THR A 325 -1.64 0.07 2.31
C THR A 325 -0.15 0.29 2.02
N LEU A 326 0.74 -0.53 2.58
CA LEU A 326 2.18 -0.46 2.34
C LEU A 326 2.53 -0.71 0.86
N THR A 327 1.86 -1.67 0.21
CA THR A 327 2.07 -1.96 -1.22
C THR A 327 1.67 -0.77 -2.08
N LEU A 328 0.52 -0.15 -1.83
CA LEU A 328 0.07 1.03 -2.55
C LEU A 328 1.03 2.23 -2.36
N ARG A 329 1.55 2.41 -1.14
CA ARG A 329 2.54 3.48 -0.86
C ARG A 329 3.86 3.24 -1.60
N ARG A 330 4.36 2.01 -1.62
CA ARG A 330 5.56 1.65 -2.38
C ARG A 330 5.36 1.81 -3.89
N SER A 331 4.19 1.48 -4.41
CA SER A 331 3.84 1.71 -5.80
C SER A 331 3.82 3.21 -6.13
N ALA A 332 3.21 4.04 -5.27
CA ALA A 332 3.22 5.50 -5.42
C ALA A 332 4.65 6.07 -5.38
N LEU A 333 5.49 5.61 -4.45
CA LEU A 333 6.91 6.00 -4.38
C LEU A 333 7.62 5.72 -5.70
N ARG A 334 7.49 4.49 -6.20
CA ARG A 334 8.13 4.09 -7.47
C ARG A 334 7.63 4.92 -8.66
N SER A 335 6.33 5.21 -8.72
CA SER A 335 5.76 6.07 -9.76
C SER A 335 6.34 7.48 -9.74
N VAL A 336 6.58 8.04 -8.55
CA VAL A 336 7.19 9.35 -8.39
C VAL A 336 8.66 9.35 -8.78
N GLU A 337 9.41 8.31 -8.40
CA GLU A 337 10.82 8.15 -8.79
C GLU A 337 10.96 8.06 -10.31
N ILE A 338 10.12 7.27 -10.97
CA ILE A 338 10.08 7.17 -12.43
C ILE A 338 9.75 8.53 -13.05
N ALA A 339 8.72 9.23 -12.53
CA ALA A 339 8.34 10.54 -13.06
C ALA A 339 9.47 11.58 -12.93
N LEU A 340 10.13 11.64 -11.78
CA LEU A 340 11.27 12.54 -11.56
C LEU A 340 12.44 12.22 -12.50
N HIS A 341 12.79 10.95 -12.64
CA HIS A 341 13.84 10.51 -13.57
C HIS A 341 13.50 10.87 -15.01
N SER A 342 12.28 10.58 -15.47
CA SER A 342 11.84 10.90 -16.83
C SER A 342 11.78 12.41 -17.09
N MET A 343 11.47 13.22 -16.08
CA MET A 343 11.54 14.68 -16.18
C MET A 343 12.99 15.16 -16.36
N GLU A 344 13.95 14.62 -15.61
CA GLU A 344 15.38 14.93 -15.70
C GLU A 344 15.97 14.48 -17.05
N GLU A 345 15.53 13.34 -17.55
CA GLU A 345 15.94 12.82 -18.87
C GLU A 345 15.38 13.66 -20.01
N ALA A 346 14.10 14.08 -19.90
CA ALA A 346 13.44 14.88 -20.93
C ALA A 346 14.05 16.29 -21.06
N VAL A 347 14.32 16.94 -19.94
CA VAL A 347 14.93 18.30 -19.89
C VAL A 347 16.11 18.24 -18.93
N PRO A 348 17.32 17.97 -19.44
CA PRO A 348 18.52 17.98 -18.62
C PRO A 348 18.75 19.39 -18.04
N LEU A 349 18.68 19.50 -16.73
CA LEU A 349 18.87 20.77 -16.04
C LEU A 349 20.32 20.96 -15.63
N PRO A 350 20.88 22.17 -15.73
CA PRO A 350 22.20 22.45 -15.19
C PRO A 350 22.23 22.25 -13.67
N ALA A 351 23.42 22.03 -13.10
CA ALA A 351 23.59 21.80 -11.67
C ALA A 351 23.00 22.93 -10.81
N GLU A 352 23.06 24.17 -11.31
CA GLU A 352 22.47 25.36 -10.68
C GLU A 352 21.19 25.76 -11.43
N VAL A 353 20.06 25.18 -11.02
CA VAL A 353 18.75 25.63 -11.49
C VAL A 353 18.36 26.86 -10.71
N ARG A 354 17.88 27.89 -11.41
CA ARG A 354 17.41 29.13 -10.77
C ARG A 354 16.34 28.82 -9.72
N PRO A 355 16.50 29.29 -8.48
CA PRO A 355 15.51 29.05 -7.42
C PRO A 355 14.12 29.54 -7.85
N ASP A 356 13.07 28.77 -7.49
CA ASP A 356 11.66 29.04 -7.81
C ASP A 356 11.29 29.10 -9.30
N SER A 357 12.17 28.70 -10.23
CA SER A 357 11.79 28.45 -11.62
C SER A 357 10.78 27.30 -11.72
N LEU A 358 10.12 27.15 -12.88
CA LEU A 358 9.20 26.04 -13.16
C LEU A 358 9.83 24.69 -12.79
N PHE A 359 11.04 24.45 -13.28
CA PHE A 359 11.77 23.20 -13.11
C PHE A 359 12.19 22.95 -11.66
N ASP A 360 12.69 24.01 -10.99
CA ASP A 360 13.09 23.91 -9.59
C ASP A 360 11.89 23.69 -8.67
N ALA A 361 10.77 24.34 -8.95
CA ALA A 361 9.53 24.15 -8.20
C ALA A 361 9.02 22.69 -8.29
N ASP A 362 8.99 22.12 -9.49
CA ASP A 362 8.56 20.75 -9.72
C ASP A 362 9.55 19.75 -9.08
N ARG A 363 10.86 19.94 -9.26
CA ARG A 363 11.90 19.10 -8.65
C ARG A 363 11.82 19.12 -7.13
N ARG A 364 11.69 20.30 -6.51
CA ARG A 364 11.55 20.44 -5.06
C ARG A 364 10.27 19.79 -4.55
N ALA A 365 9.16 19.97 -5.26
CA ALA A 365 7.89 19.34 -4.90
C ALA A 365 7.99 17.82 -4.95
N GLY A 366 8.52 17.26 -6.04
CA GLY A 366 8.70 15.83 -6.21
C GLY A 366 9.66 15.22 -5.19
N THR A 367 10.81 15.87 -4.96
CA THR A 367 11.80 15.40 -3.96
C THR A 367 11.22 15.42 -2.54
N ARG A 368 10.47 16.47 -2.20
CA ARG A 368 9.79 16.56 -0.89
C ARG A 368 8.73 15.48 -0.73
N PHE A 369 7.96 15.26 -1.79
CA PHE A 369 6.94 14.24 -1.81
C PHE A 369 7.54 12.83 -1.72
N ARG A 370 8.60 12.54 -2.48
CA ARG A 370 9.34 11.29 -2.40
C ARG A 370 9.77 10.99 -0.97
N ARG A 371 10.45 11.94 -0.30
CA ARG A 371 10.87 11.79 1.10
C ARG A 371 9.70 11.52 2.04
N MET A 372 8.60 12.24 1.89
CA MET A 372 7.41 12.02 2.70
C MET A 372 6.85 10.60 2.54
N VAL A 373 6.81 10.08 1.32
CA VAL A 373 6.34 8.71 1.06
C VAL A 373 7.35 7.66 1.55
N GLU A 374 8.65 7.91 1.42
CA GLU A 374 9.73 7.08 1.97
C GLU A 374 9.59 6.95 3.49
N ASP A 375 9.42 8.06 4.19
CA ASP A 375 9.21 8.10 5.65
C ASP A 375 7.96 7.32 6.06
N ASP A 376 6.84 7.51 5.35
CA ASP A 376 5.61 6.77 5.60
C ASP A 376 5.77 5.25 5.35
N CYS A 377 6.50 4.86 4.29
CA CYS A 377 6.80 3.45 4.00
C CYS A 377 7.69 2.81 5.07
N ALA A 378 8.73 3.51 5.52
CA ALA A 378 9.61 3.04 6.59
C ALA A 378 8.80 2.83 7.87
N TYR A 379 8.02 3.83 8.24
CA TYR A 379 7.18 3.79 9.43
C TYR A 379 6.15 2.65 9.42
N LEU A 380 5.43 2.46 8.31
CA LEU A 380 4.49 1.35 8.17
C LEU A 380 5.21 -0.01 8.12
N GLY A 381 6.47 -0.02 7.66
CA GLY A 381 7.35 -1.18 7.71
C GLY A 381 7.62 -1.63 9.15
N ASP A 382 7.98 -0.69 10.03
CA ASP A 382 8.23 -0.95 11.46
C ASP A 382 6.98 -1.47 12.15
N VAL A 383 5.82 -0.85 11.88
CA VAL A 383 4.52 -1.32 12.41
C VAL A 383 4.21 -2.74 11.93
N ARG A 384 4.50 -3.05 10.66
CA ARG A 384 4.29 -4.41 10.12
C ARG A 384 5.16 -5.43 10.83
N GLU A 385 6.41 -5.11 11.10
CA GLU A 385 7.33 -6.01 11.81
C GLU A 385 6.85 -6.25 13.25
N GLN A 386 6.47 -5.19 13.97
CA GLN A 386 5.91 -5.29 15.32
C GLN A 386 4.65 -6.15 15.36
N VAL A 387 3.69 -5.94 14.42
CA VAL A 387 2.46 -6.72 14.31
C VAL A 387 2.78 -8.19 14.05
N SER A 388 3.69 -8.46 13.10
CA SER A 388 4.07 -9.82 12.71
C SER A 388 4.72 -10.58 13.86
N GLU A 389 5.60 -9.93 14.61
CA GLU A 389 6.23 -10.53 15.78
C GLU A 389 5.22 -10.84 16.89
N MET A 390 4.30 -9.90 17.16
CA MET A 390 3.26 -10.09 18.18
C MET A 390 2.32 -11.24 17.82
N VAL A 391 1.92 -11.33 16.55
CA VAL A 391 1.11 -12.44 16.04
C VAL A 391 1.86 -13.77 16.18
N ARG A 392 3.15 -13.82 15.87
CA ARG A 392 4.00 -14.99 15.98
C ARG A 392 4.13 -15.47 17.42
N ILE A 393 4.34 -14.55 18.37
CA ILE A 393 4.42 -14.87 19.80
C ILE A 393 3.10 -15.46 20.30
N ALA A 394 1.97 -14.83 19.93
CA ALA A 394 0.66 -15.35 20.29
C ALA A 394 0.40 -16.74 19.67
N GLU A 395 0.78 -16.95 18.41
CA GLU A 395 0.61 -18.21 17.70
C GLU A 395 1.41 -19.36 18.33
N THR A 396 2.67 -19.12 18.67
CA THR A 396 3.49 -20.13 19.38
C THR A 396 2.88 -20.54 20.71
N THR A 397 2.31 -19.59 21.43
CA THR A 397 1.62 -19.86 22.71
C THR A 397 0.35 -20.66 22.51
N ILE A 398 -0.46 -20.31 21.50
CA ILE A 398 -1.70 -21.03 21.15
C ILE A 398 -1.39 -22.46 20.74
N VAL A 399 -0.44 -22.65 19.81
CA VAL A 399 -0.05 -23.96 19.30
C VAL A 399 0.53 -24.83 20.42
N SER A 400 1.37 -24.27 21.27
CA SER A 400 1.94 -25.02 22.41
C SER A 400 0.87 -25.53 23.40
N ARG A 401 -0.21 -24.75 23.58
CA ARG A 401 -1.33 -25.15 24.42
C ARG A 401 -2.20 -26.22 23.76
N LEU A 402 -2.48 -26.09 22.47
CA LEU A 402 -3.22 -27.10 21.72
C LEU A 402 -2.47 -28.43 21.70
N ASN A 403 -1.18 -28.40 21.40
CA ASN A 403 -0.33 -29.61 21.42
C ASN A 403 -0.29 -30.26 22.80
N ARG A 404 -0.20 -29.47 23.88
CA ARG A 404 -0.30 -30.01 25.24
C ARG A 404 -1.63 -30.72 25.49
N ARG A 405 -2.74 -30.14 25.01
CA ARG A 405 -4.07 -30.73 25.15
C ARG A 405 -4.21 -32.05 24.37
N GLU A 406 -3.70 -32.08 23.14
CA GLU A 406 -3.68 -33.29 22.30
C GLU A 406 -2.83 -34.40 22.91
N GLN A 407 -1.63 -34.09 23.37
CA GLN A 407 -0.75 -35.02 24.06
C GLN A 407 -1.44 -35.61 25.31
N TRP A 408 -2.16 -34.78 26.05
CA TRP A 408 -2.89 -35.20 27.23
C TRP A 408 -4.05 -36.14 26.88
N LEU A 409 -4.82 -35.87 25.81
CA LEU A 409 -5.87 -36.74 25.31
C LEU A 409 -5.30 -38.09 24.84
N ALA A 410 -4.18 -38.07 24.13
CA ALA A 410 -3.49 -39.30 23.71
C ALA A 410 -3.01 -40.14 24.90
N LEU A 411 -2.47 -39.52 25.95
CA LEU A 411 -2.08 -40.18 27.18
C LEU A 411 -3.29 -40.81 27.91
N LEU A 412 -4.42 -40.11 27.98
CA LEU A 412 -5.66 -40.64 28.55
C LEU A 412 -6.17 -41.85 27.77
N GLN A 413 -6.19 -41.77 26.44
CA GLN A 413 -6.60 -42.92 25.60
C GLN A 413 -5.69 -44.11 25.80
N THR A 414 -4.37 -43.90 25.82
CA THR A 414 -3.39 -44.98 26.06
C THR A 414 -3.55 -45.59 27.45
N ALA A 415 -3.75 -44.75 28.48
CA ALA A 415 -3.96 -45.24 29.85
C ALA A 415 -5.26 -46.04 29.98
N PHE A 416 -6.33 -45.59 29.32
CA PHE A 416 -7.61 -46.32 29.33
C PHE A 416 -7.52 -47.69 28.62
N LEU A 417 -6.90 -47.71 27.41
CA LEU A 417 -6.64 -48.96 26.70
C LEU A 417 -5.75 -49.92 27.50
N GLY A 418 -4.71 -49.40 28.13
CA GLY A 418 -3.83 -50.16 29.01
C GLY A 418 -4.58 -50.76 30.19
N ALA A 419 -5.48 -50.00 30.82
CA ALA A 419 -6.33 -50.52 31.93
C ALA A 419 -7.29 -51.64 31.48
N LEU A 420 -7.92 -51.48 30.29
CA LEU A 420 -8.78 -52.53 29.73
C LEU A 420 -8.01 -53.79 29.39
N LEU A 421 -6.86 -53.68 28.74
CA LEU A 421 -6.01 -54.83 28.39
C LEU A 421 -5.48 -55.51 29.64
N MET A 422 -5.06 -54.77 30.65
CA MET A 422 -4.59 -55.32 31.92
C MET A 422 -5.73 -56.06 32.67
N GLY A 423 -6.93 -55.45 32.68
CA GLY A 423 -8.12 -56.07 33.23
C GLY A 423 -8.45 -57.43 32.56
N LEU A 424 -8.43 -57.40 31.21
CA LEU A 424 -8.69 -58.61 30.43
C LEU A 424 -7.61 -59.70 30.66
N ALA A 425 -6.34 -59.32 30.65
CA ALA A 425 -5.21 -60.19 30.92
C ALA A 425 -5.29 -60.80 32.36
N ALA A 426 -5.66 -59.96 33.34
CA ALA A 426 -5.86 -60.43 34.73
C ALA A 426 -7.01 -61.41 34.84
N VAL A 427 -8.13 -61.19 34.15
CA VAL A 427 -9.25 -62.18 34.11
C VAL A 427 -8.78 -63.47 33.50
N GLN A 428 -8.05 -63.49 32.41
CA GLN A 428 -7.55 -64.73 31.78
C GLN A 428 -6.52 -65.43 32.63
N ALA A 429 -5.55 -64.70 33.21
CA ALA A 429 -4.50 -65.34 34.05
C ALA A 429 -5.05 -65.95 35.34
N LEU A 430 -5.94 -65.21 36.00
CA LEU A 430 -6.53 -65.68 37.27
C LEU A 430 -7.59 -66.76 37.08
N GLY A 431 -8.33 -66.73 35.96
CA GLY A 431 -9.36 -67.73 35.66
C GLY A 431 -8.80 -69.11 35.31
N TYR A 432 -7.57 -69.20 34.79
CA TYR A 432 -7.01 -70.46 34.27
C TYR A 432 -5.84 -71.07 35.06
N ARG A 433 -5.14 -70.31 35.93
CA ARG A 433 -3.86 -70.76 36.50
C ARG A 433 -3.68 -70.53 37.99
N VAL A 434 -4.53 -69.78 38.66
CA VAL A 434 -4.34 -69.46 40.07
C VAL A 434 -5.48 -70.07 40.90
N PRO A 435 -5.23 -71.06 41.80
CA PRO A 435 -6.25 -71.60 42.68
C PRO A 435 -6.52 -70.63 43.84
N ALA A 436 -7.08 -69.44 43.51
CA ALA A 436 -7.46 -68.46 44.51
C ALA A 436 -9.00 -68.39 44.63
N PRO A 437 -9.53 -68.13 45.83
CA PRO A 437 -10.97 -67.97 46.02
C PRO A 437 -11.53 -66.86 45.12
N GLY A 438 -12.70 -67.03 44.47
CA GLY A 438 -13.26 -66.10 43.48
C GLY A 438 -13.44 -64.69 43.99
N TYR A 439 -13.68 -64.49 45.30
CA TYR A 439 -13.77 -63.12 45.88
C TYR A 439 -12.43 -62.37 45.94
N LEU A 440 -11.28 -63.13 46.02
CA LEU A 440 -9.95 -62.50 45.94
C LEU A 440 -9.59 -62.15 44.50
N GLN A 441 -10.01 -63.00 43.56
CA GLN A 441 -9.76 -62.76 42.13
C GLN A 441 -10.42 -61.43 41.66
N THR A 442 -11.69 -61.20 42.04
CA THR A 442 -12.41 -59.95 41.65
C THR A 442 -11.77 -58.69 42.22
N SER A 443 -11.32 -58.68 43.48
CA SER A 443 -10.66 -57.55 44.10
C SER A 443 -9.28 -57.28 43.48
N LEU A 444 -8.54 -58.34 43.12
CA LEU A 444 -7.24 -58.22 42.47
C LEU A 444 -7.36 -57.66 41.02
N ILE A 445 -8.35 -58.12 40.26
CA ILE A 445 -8.65 -57.63 38.91
C ILE A 445 -8.98 -56.15 38.97
N ALA A 446 -9.88 -55.77 39.89
CA ALA A 446 -10.25 -54.35 40.06
C ALA A 446 -9.04 -53.44 40.39
N PHE A 447 -8.19 -53.92 41.34
CA PHE A 447 -6.99 -53.19 41.73
C PHE A 447 -5.98 -53.08 40.58
N LEU A 448 -5.69 -54.13 39.83
CA LEU A 448 -4.77 -54.12 38.69
C LEU A 448 -5.27 -53.21 37.57
N SER A 449 -6.58 -53.17 37.29
CA SER A 449 -7.18 -52.32 36.30
C SER A 449 -7.03 -50.84 36.68
N VAL A 450 -7.29 -50.48 37.94
CA VAL A 450 -7.11 -49.09 38.42
C VAL A 450 -5.64 -48.71 38.48
N LEU A 451 -4.75 -49.64 38.85
CA LEU A 451 -3.31 -49.41 38.86
C LEU A 451 -2.77 -49.14 37.44
N ALA A 452 -3.24 -49.91 36.45
CA ALA A 452 -2.88 -49.68 35.03
C ALA A 452 -3.32 -48.32 34.52
N LEU A 453 -4.43 -47.78 35.02
CA LEU A 453 -4.87 -46.41 34.73
C LEU A 453 -4.04 -45.37 35.49
N ALA A 454 -3.68 -45.63 36.74
CA ALA A 454 -2.98 -44.69 37.61
C ALA A 454 -1.50 -44.49 37.23
N VAL A 455 -0.80 -45.56 36.79
CA VAL A 455 0.63 -45.50 36.46
C VAL A 455 0.97 -44.53 35.33
N PRO A 456 0.30 -44.54 34.17
CA PRO A 456 0.56 -43.55 33.11
C PRO A 456 0.25 -42.11 33.56
N LEU A 457 -0.80 -41.92 34.34
CA LEU A 457 -1.15 -40.61 34.89
C LEU A 457 -0.12 -40.12 35.92
N ALA A 458 0.41 -40.99 36.74
CA ALA A 458 1.48 -40.67 37.67
C ALA A 458 2.81 -40.38 36.94
N ALA A 459 3.15 -41.15 35.91
CA ALA A 459 4.34 -40.97 35.08
C ALA A 459 4.28 -39.62 34.32
N SER A 460 3.13 -39.28 33.75
CA SER A 460 2.94 -37.97 33.08
C SER A 460 3.12 -36.80 34.05
N ARG A 461 2.73 -36.95 35.32
CA ARG A 461 2.97 -35.93 36.36
C ARG A 461 4.43 -35.80 36.73
N VAL A 462 5.13 -36.89 36.87
CA VAL A 462 6.57 -36.85 37.15
C VAL A 462 7.33 -36.23 36.00
N ALA A 463 6.96 -36.55 34.76
CA ALA A 463 7.55 -35.98 33.56
C ALA A 463 7.22 -34.49 33.40
N SER A 464 5.99 -34.05 33.72
CA SER A 464 5.56 -32.65 33.71
C SER A 464 6.04 -31.85 34.94
N GLY A 465 6.45 -32.52 35.96
CA GLY A 465 6.42 -32.12 37.37
C GLY A 465 7.57 -31.29 37.87
N ARG A 466 8.30 -30.56 37.00
CA ARG A 466 9.26 -29.56 37.50
C ARG A 466 8.98 -28.14 37.10
N ALA A 467 8.01 -27.91 36.24
CA ALA A 467 7.84 -26.58 35.61
C ALA A 467 6.46 -25.90 35.71
N ALA A 468 5.42 -26.56 36.21
CA ALA A 468 4.11 -25.91 36.30
C ALA A 468 3.37 -26.17 37.60
N PRO A 469 2.82 -25.12 38.27
CA PRO A 469 1.88 -25.32 39.36
C PRO A 469 0.63 -26.04 38.82
N PRO A 470 0.05 -26.97 39.62
CA PRO A 470 -1.14 -27.71 39.17
C PRO A 470 -2.29 -26.70 38.93
N PRO A 471 -3.09 -26.87 37.88
CA PRO A 471 -4.27 -26.04 37.69
C PRO A 471 -5.23 -26.30 38.85
N VAL A 472 -5.50 -25.21 39.60
CA VAL A 472 -6.32 -25.28 40.84
C VAL A 472 -7.81 -25.54 40.53
N SER A 473 -8.21 -25.45 39.26
CA SER A 473 -9.60 -25.64 38.85
C SER A 473 -9.69 -26.04 37.36
N GLY A 474 -10.04 -27.29 37.09
CA GLY A 474 -10.30 -27.79 35.75
C GLY A 474 -10.78 -29.23 35.77
N PRO A 475 -11.39 -29.75 34.70
CA PRO A 475 -11.91 -31.13 34.62
C PRO A 475 -10.83 -32.19 34.94
N LEU A 476 -9.57 -31.86 34.75
CA LEU A 476 -8.42 -32.74 35.01
C LEU A 476 -8.16 -32.97 36.51
N ALA A 477 -8.43 -31.98 37.34
CA ALA A 477 -8.33 -32.13 38.79
C ALA A 477 -9.35 -33.16 39.33
N HIS A 478 -10.49 -33.27 38.67
CA HIS A 478 -11.52 -34.26 39.02
C HIS A 478 -11.14 -35.66 38.59
N VAL A 479 -10.52 -35.84 37.42
CA VAL A 479 -10.03 -37.15 36.94
C VAL A 479 -8.96 -37.70 37.88
N ASP A 480 -8.03 -36.86 38.28
CA ASP A 480 -6.98 -37.24 39.22
C ASP A 480 -7.51 -37.63 40.60
N ALA A 481 -8.46 -36.84 41.10
CA ALA A 481 -9.11 -37.14 42.36
C ALA A 481 -9.88 -38.46 42.26
N ALA A 482 -10.61 -38.68 41.15
CA ALA A 482 -11.37 -39.89 40.90
C ALA A 482 -10.47 -41.16 40.82
N VAL A 483 -9.34 -41.07 40.12
CA VAL A 483 -8.36 -42.18 40.02
C VAL A 483 -7.70 -42.47 41.37
N GLY A 484 -7.32 -41.41 42.11
CA GLY A 484 -6.78 -41.57 43.47
C GLY A 484 -7.77 -42.21 44.44
N LEU A 485 -9.04 -41.81 44.40
CA LEU A 485 -10.11 -42.38 45.19
C LEU A 485 -10.39 -43.85 44.79
N ALA A 486 -10.42 -44.15 43.49
CA ALA A 486 -10.61 -45.51 42.98
C ALA A 486 -9.45 -46.43 43.38
N LEU A 487 -8.20 -45.92 43.33
CA LEU A 487 -7.03 -46.68 43.77
C LEU A 487 -7.08 -46.94 45.27
N GLY A 488 -7.48 -45.94 46.08
CA GLY A 488 -7.69 -46.13 47.53
C GLY A 488 -8.76 -47.17 47.82
N ALA A 489 -9.91 -47.07 47.15
CA ALA A 489 -11.03 -48.00 47.35
C ALA A 489 -10.66 -49.44 46.98
N THR A 490 -10.05 -49.68 45.85
CA THR A 490 -9.64 -50.98 45.35
C THR A 490 -8.50 -51.58 46.18
N SER A 491 -7.56 -50.75 46.68
CA SER A 491 -6.50 -51.21 47.60
C SER A 491 -7.06 -51.64 48.95
N GLY A 492 -7.99 -50.87 49.52
CA GLY A 492 -8.66 -51.20 50.76
C GLY A 492 -9.46 -52.49 50.64
N TRP A 493 -10.19 -52.66 49.54
CA TRP A 493 -10.95 -53.90 49.26
C TRP A 493 -10.01 -55.10 49.10
N LEU A 494 -8.92 -55.00 48.36
CA LEU A 494 -7.94 -56.02 48.14
C LEU A 494 -7.27 -56.42 49.49
N LEU A 495 -6.90 -55.43 50.30
CA LEU A 495 -6.26 -55.70 51.62
C LEU A 495 -7.15 -56.52 52.54
N VAL A 496 -8.42 -56.13 52.66
CA VAL A 496 -9.38 -56.90 53.53
C VAL A 496 -9.61 -58.27 52.99
N THR A 497 -9.82 -58.47 51.70
CA THR A 497 -10.02 -59.75 51.07
C THR A 497 -8.79 -60.69 51.23
N ALA A 498 -7.58 -60.12 51.03
CA ALA A 498 -6.32 -60.83 51.22
C ALA A 498 -6.11 -61.26 52.67
N LEU A 499 -6.33 -60.38 53.65
CA LEU A 499 -6.16 -60.66 55.08
C LEU A 499 -7.11 -61.79 55.54
N ARG A 500 -8.38 -61.76 55.11
CA ARG A 500 -9.35 -62.78 55.46
C ARG A 500 -9.02 -64.14 54.82
N THR A 501 -8.48 -64.12 53.61
CA THR A 501 -8.01 -65.36 52.97
C THR A 501 -6.88 -65.97 53.75
N VAL A 502 -5.93 -65.21 54.26
CA VAL A 502 -4.80 -65.67 55.08
C VAL A 502 -5.29 -66.24 56.44
N VAL A 503 -6.29 -65.60 57.03
CA VAL A 503 -6.87 -66.05 58.34
C VAL A 503 -7.87 -67.20 58.16
N GLY A 504 -8.17 -67.64 56.94
CA GLY A 504 -9.12 -68.76 56.70
C GLY A 504 -10.59 -68.40 56.99
N ALA A 505 -10.95 -67.10 57.06
CA ALA A 505 -12.24 -66.61 57.56
C ALA A 505 -13.36 -66.56 56.51
N GLY A 506 -13.20 -67.17 55.34
CA GLY A 506 -14.22 -67.20 54.29
C GLY A 506 -14.49 -65.81 53.61
N PRO A 507 -15.48 -65.71 52.70
CA PRO A 507 -15.77 -64.43 51.95
C PRO A 507 -16.12 -63.32 52.93
N SER A 508 -15.59 -62.07 52.61
CA SER A 508 -15.85 -60.86 53.40
C SER A 508 -17.32 -60.49 53.30
N PRO A 509 -18.02 -60.20 54.38
CA PRO A 509 -19.35 -59.63 54.29
C PRO A 509 -19.27 -58.28 53.62
N PRO A 510 -20.27 -57.93 52.80
CA PRO A 510 -20.19 -56.69 51.92
C PRO A 510 -19.96 -55.39 52.71
N TRP A 511 -20.45 -55.34 53.95
CA TRP A 511 -20.23 -54.11 54.77
C TRP A 511 -18.77 -53.95 55.21
N LEU A 512 -18.01 -55.01 55.42
CA LEU A 512 -16.61 -54.93 55.83
C LEU A 512 -15.68 -54.51 54.68
N SER A 513 -15.98 -54.95 53.46
CA SER A 513 -15.27 -54.52 52.27
C SER A 513 -15.62 -53.10 51.91
N LEU A 514 -16.87 -52.68 52.10
CA LEU A 514 -17.29 -51.25 51.89
C LEU A 514 -16.66 -50.31 52.93
N THR A 515 -16.60 -50.73 54.23
CA THR A 515 -15.96 -49.87 55.27
C THR A 515 -14.46 -49.71 55.02
N ALA A 516 -13.76 -50.78 54.63
CA ALA A 516 -12.34 -50.72 54.30
C ALA A 516 -12.05 -49.85 53.05
N ALA A 517 -12.87 -50.04 52.03
CA ALA A 517 -12.79 -49.17 50.84
C ALA A 517 -13.04 -47.69 51.18
N ALA A 518 -14.05 -47.41 52.01
CA ALA A 518 -14.35 -46.06 52.49
C ALA A 518 -13.23 -45.50 53.36
N ALA A 519 -12.66 -46.24 54.28
CA ALA A 519 -11.54 -45.83 55.13
C ALA A 519 -10.28 -45.52 54.30
N ALA A 520 -9.94 -46.33 53.32
CA ALA A 520 -8.80 -46.11 52.42
C ALA A 520 -9.02 -44.91 51.52
N THR A 521 -10.24 -44.71 51.02
CA THR A 521 -10.60 -43.52 50.20
C THR A 521 -10.50 -42.20 51.01
N THR A 522 -10.99 -42.20 52.26
CA THR A 522 -10.89 -41.05 53.17
C THR A 522 -9.45 -40.75 53.54
N ALA A 523 -8.60 -41.76 53.73
CA ALA A 523 -7.17 -41.55 53.98
C ALA A 523 -6.46 -40.92 52.79
N VAL A 524 -6.75 -41.36 51.55
CA VAL A 524 -6.21 -40.76 50.32
C VAL A 524 -6.71 -39.33 50.14
N ALA A 525 -8.00 -39.06 50.37
CA ALA A 525 -8.57 -37.74 50.32
C ALA A 525 -7.96 -36.78 51.34
N ALA A 526 -7.78 -37.23 52.60
CA ALA A 526 -7.16 -36.48 53.69
C ALA A 526 -5.69 -36.16 53.40
N ALA A 527 -4.92 -37.13 52.90
CA ALA A 527 -3.53 -36.93 52.49
C ALA A 527 -3.42 -35.91 51.34
N GLY A 528 -4.33 -35.98 50.38
CA GLY A 528 -4.43 -35.00 49.27
C GLY A 528 -4.75 -33.58 49.75
N TRP A 529 -5.70 -33.44 50.69
CA TRP A 529 -6.08 -32.18 51.32
C TRP A 529 -4.93 -31.58 52.13
N TYR A 530 -4.26 -32.38 52.98
CA TYR A 530 -3.12 -31.94 53.80
C TYR A 530 -1.95 -31.46 52.91
N ARG A 531 -1.62 -32.17 51.84
CA ARG A 531 -0.59 -31.74 50.86
C ARG A 531 -0.95 -30.41 50.18
N ARG A 532 -2.23 -30.17 49.88
CA ARG A 532 -2.70 -28.87 49.32
C ARG A 532 -2.54 -27.76 50.31
N ARG A 533 -2.89 -27.96 51.56
CA ARG A 533 -2.81 -26.96 52.63
C ARG A 533 -1.36 -26.60 53.00
N ALA A 534 -0.46 -27.55 52.98
CA ALA A 534 0.96 -27.33 53.26
C ALA A 534 1.70 -26.58 52.15
N ARG A 535 1.11 -26.47 50.93
CA ARG A 535 1.67 -25.79 49.79
C ARG A 535 1.15 -24.37 49.58
N THR A 536 0.20 -23.90 50.34
CA THR A 536 -0.24 -22.48 50.30
C THR A 536 0.72 -21.67 51.17
N PRO A 537 1.69 -20.93 50.61
CA PRO A 537 2.53 -20.05 51.40
C PRO A 537 1.64 -18.91 51.93
N ALA A 538 1.78 -18.63 53.22
CA ALA A 538 1.18 -17.46 53.84
C ALA A 538 1.53 -16.20 53.00
N ARG A 539 0.52 -15.59 52.39
CA ARG A 539 0.69 -14.28 51.75
C ARG A 539 1.18 -13.29 52.85
N VAL A 540 2.48 -13.08 52.87
CA VAL A 540 3.08 -12.00 53.63
C VAL A 540 2.51 -10.70 53.06
N HIS A 541 1.65 -10.05 53.80
CA HIS A 541 1.27 -8.65 53.60
C HIS A 541 2.54 -7.81 53.65
N ARG A 542 3.09 -7.45 52.50
CA ARG A 542 3.92 -6.25 52.40
C ARG A 542 3.03 -5.12 51.87
N ARG A 543 2.78 -4.15 52.74
CA ARG A 543 2.26 -2.83 52.41
C ARG A 543 3.31 -2.03 51.64
#